data_8d2bcd698c1372baf4dd53c61fc404ff
#
_entry.id   8d2bcd698c1372baf4dd53c61fc404ff
#
_cell.length_a   1.000
_cell.length_b   1.000
_cell.length_c   1.000
_cell.angle_alpha   90.00
_cell.angle_beta   90.00
_cell.angle_gamma   90.00
#
_symmetry.space_group_name_H-M   'P 1'
#
loop_
_entity.id
_entity.type
_entity.pdbx_description
1 polymer ?
#
loop_
_entity_poly.entity_id
_entity_poly.type
_entity_poly.pdbx_seq_one_letter_code
_entity_poly.pdbx_strand_id
1 'polypeptide(L)'
;MRQFCVFLTNPAYSWGDECLRHFGTHPVQVVYDWNAAAHADEAEGEPERRAFTRRELEAFFDYADEEVLRVRGKGRKGWLPALRDATLFKVAHVYGLRRNETRMLDLTDFGRNPEGREFGEYGTLLVRYGKAKKGSSHKRRRVLTVWHWTPGTIEEWISEVRPGMRHSTGPGLWPSERGPRVGVQRLDSRFAAYRDAVGLDPALKLHSLRRSYITHLIEDGHDPLFVQQQVGHDHASTTAIYTCGSSDFRTRSLRRVLDATIEAGLRPGRTS
;
A
#
# COMPACT_ATOMS: atom_id res chain seq x y z
N MET A 1 -2.16 -21.89 -15.96
CA MET A 1 -3.09 -23.08 -15.96
C MET A 1 -4.08 -23.04 -17.12
N ARG A 2 -4.91 -21.98 -17.29
CA ARG A 2 -5.89 -21.89 -18.39
C ARG A 2 -5.30 -22.09 -19.78
N GLN A 3 -4.23 -21.33 -20.15
CA GLN A 3 -3.56 -21.47 -21.45
C GLN A 3 -3.05 -22.89 -21.70
N PHE A 4 -2.58 -23.56 -20.65
CA PHE A 4 -2.16 -24.96 -20.73
C PHE A 4 -3.33 -25.92 -21.02
N CYS A 5 -4.48 -25.74 -20.36
CA CYS A 5 -5.66 -26.51 -20.65
C CYS A 5 -6.15 -26.27 -22.10
N VAL A 6 -6.17 -25.00 -22.54
CA VAL A 6 -6.53 -24.64 -23.93
C VAL A 6 -5.57 -25.29 -24.93
N PHE A 7 -4.26 -25.31 -24.64
CA PHE A 7 -3.26 -25.95 -25.48
C PHE A 7 -3.50 -27.47 -25.58
N LEU A 8 -3.75 -28.14 -24.46
CA LEU A 8 -3.99 -29.60 -24.44
C LEU A 8 -5.28 -30.02 -25.14
N THR A 9 -6.31 -29.18 -25.11
CA THR A 9 -7.62 -29.47 -25.71
C THR A 9 -7.78 -28.94 -27.12
N ASN A 10 -6.79 -28.21 -27.66
CA ASN A 10 -6.85 -27.64 -29.00
C ASN A 10 -6.68 -28.72 -30.06
N PRO A 11 -7.69 -28.90 -30.97
CA PRO A 11 -7.64 -29.93 -32.04
C PRO A 11 -6.48 -29.77 -33.01
N ALA A 12 -5.87 -28.57 -33.11
CA ALA A 12 -4.71 -28.33 -33.95
C ALA A 12 -3.44 -29.06 -33.49
N TYR A 13 -3.45 -29.56 -32.25
CA TYR A 13 -2.37 -30.36 -31.69
C TYR A 13 -2.88 -31.77 -31.39
N SER A 14 -2.09 -32.81 -31.70
CA SER A 14 -2.50 -34.20 -31.52
C SER A 14 -2.52 -34.70 -30.06
N TRP A 15 -2.64 -33.78 -29.08
CA TRP A 15 -2.65 -34.11 -27.66
C TRP A 15 -3.85 -34.95 -27.22
N GLY A 16 -4.99 -34.77 -27.89
CA GLY A 16 -6.18 -35.57 -27.63
C GLY A 16 -5.93 -37.05 -27.90
N ASP A 17 -5.31 -37.37 -29.06
CA ASP A 17 -5.01 -38.72 -29.48
C ASP A 17 -3.89 -39.35 -28.63
N GLU A 18 -2.88 -38.53 -28.27
CA GLU A 18 -1.81 -38.98 -27.39
C GLU A 18 -2.32 -39.31 -25.98
N CYS A 19 -3.19 -38.46 -25.42
CA CYS A 19 -3.81 -38.72 -24.12
C CYS A 19 -4.72 -39.96 -24.16
N LEU A 20 -5.48 -40.12 -25.21
CA LEU A 20 -6.34 -41.31 -25.37
C LEU A 20 -5.48 -42.60 -25.44
N ARG A 21 -4.39 -42.56 -26.19
CA ARG A 21 -3.47 -43.73 -26.33
C ARG A 21 -2.76 -44.09 -25.04
N HIS A 22 -2.30 -43.09 -24.25
CA HIS A 22 -1.51 -43.37 -23.06
C HIS A 22 -2.34 -43.49 -21.78
N PHE A 23 -3.48 -42.83 -21.70
CA PHE A 23 -4.29 -42.70 -20.47
C PHE A 23 -5.75 -43.20 -20.65
N GLY A 24 -6.15 -43.62 -21.85
CA GLY A 24 -7.51 -44.07 -22.14
C GLY A 24 -8.59 -42.98 -22.09
N THR A 25 -8.21 -41.67 -22.04
CA THR A 25 -9.15 -40.55 -21.93
C THR A 25 -8.62 -39.33 -22.67
N HIS A 26 -9.52 -38.50 -23.16
CA HIS A 26 -9.17 -37.19 -23.75
C HIS A 26 -8.94 -36.14 -22.68
N PRO A 27 -8.04 -35.16 -22.91
CA PRO A 27 -7.88 -34.02 -22.03
C PRO A 27 -9.17 -33.16 -22.05
N VAL A 28 -9.60 -32.68 -20.88
CA VAL A 28 -10.79 -31.88 -20.72
C VAL A 28 -10.41 -30.47 -20.27
N GLN A 29 -11.05 -29.46 -20.89
CA GLN A 29 -10.95 -28.08 -20.43
C GLN A 29 -11.65 -27.94 -19.08
N VAL A 30 -10.89 -27.65 -18.02
CA VAL A 30 -11.44 -27.48 -16.65
C VAL A 30 -11.35 -26.03 -16.14
N VAL A 31 -10.57 -25.18 -16.82
CA VAL A 31 -10.36 -23.78 -16.43
C VAL A 31 -10.94 -22.85 -17.50
N TYR A 32 -12.05 -22.24 -17.19
CA TYR A 32 -12.81 -21.29 -18.03
C TYR A 32 -12.74 -19.88 -17.43
N ASP A 33 -13.14 -18.85 -18.19
CA ASP A 33 -13.16 -17.46 -17.71
C ASP A 33 -14.04 -17.27 -16.47
N TRP A 34 -15.11 -18.04 -16.36
CA TRP A 34 -16.06 -17.95 -15.26
C TRP A 34 -15.60 -18.65 -13.97
N ASN A 35 -14.70 -19.64 -14.04
CA ASN A 35 -14.14 -20.36 -12.89
C ASN A 35 -12.63 -20.10 -12.68
N ALA A 36 -11.99 -19.41 -13.62
CA ALA A 36 -10.63 -18.93 -13.42
C ALA A 36 -10.64 -17.85 -12.34
N ALA A 37 -9.74 -17.97 -11.37
CA ALA A 37 -9.51 -16.86 -10.46
C ALA A 37 -9.06 -15.66 -11.30
N ALA A 38 -9.89 -14.63 -11.36
CA ALA A 38 -9.57 -13.39 -12.04
C ALA A 38 -8.49 -12.66 -11.23
N HIS A 39 -7.23 -13.00 -11.46
CA HIS A 39 -6.08 -12.23 -10.95
C HIS A 39 -5.91 -10.90 -11.69
N ALA A 40 -6.73 -10.63 -12.72
CA ALA A 40 -6.63 -9.46 -13.57
C ALA A 40 -6.85 -8.12 -12.86
N ASP A 41 -7.56 -8.12 -11.71
CA ASP A 41 -7.79 -6.89 -10.93
C ASP A 41 -6.75 -6.61 -9.85
N GLU A 42 -5.78 -7.51 -9.66
CA GLU A 42 -4.63 -7.28 -8.78
C GLU A 42 -3.37 -6.90 -9.57
N ALA A 43 -3.52 -6.18 -10.67
CA ALA A 43 -2.42 -5.59 -11.40
C ALA A 43 -1.72 -4.48 -10.57
N GLU A 44 -1.34 -4.81 -9.33
CA GLU A 44 -0.32 -4.06 -8.60
C GLU A 44 1.03 -4.11 -9.34
N GLY A 45 1.16 -4.98 -10.34
CA GLY A 45 2.32 -5.16 -11.21
C GLY A 45 2.25 -4.50 -12.58
N GLU A 46 1.28 -3.61 -12.87
CA GLU A 46 1.30 -2.87 -14.13
C GLU A 46 2.57 -2.01 -14.22
N PRO A 47 3.39 -2.17 -15.28
CA PRO A 47 4.66 -1.46 -15.43
C PRO A 47 4.52 0.08 -15.42
N GLU A 48 3.35 0.60 -15.80
CA GLU A 48 3.06 2.03 -15.87
C GLU A 48 2.73 2.66 -14.52
N ARG A 49 2.53 1.86 -13.46
CA ARG A 49 2.18 2.34 -12.13
C ARG A 49 3.36 2.17 -11.19
N ARG A 50 4.12 3.24 -10.97
CA ARG A 50 5.29 3.24 -10.11
C ARG A 50 5.02 3.73 -8.68
N ALA A 51 5.96 3.47 -7.77
CA ALA A 51 6.07 4.13 -6.48
C ALA A 51 6.57 5.58 -6.66
N PHE A 52 6.33 6.42 -5.66
CA PHE A 52 7.07 7.67 -5.51
C PHE A 52 8.53 7.36 -5.19
N THR A 53 9.43 8.14 -5.72
CA THR A 53 10.77 8.27 -5.14
C THR A 53 10.66 8.97 -3.77
N ARG A 54 11.67 8.85 -2.92
CA ARG A 54 11.67 9.52 -1.60
C ARG A 54 11.53 11.04 -1.74
N ARG A 55 12.24 11.64 -2.69
CA ARG A 55 12.16 13.09 -2.97
C ARG A 55 10.79 13.52 -3.47
N GLU A 56 10.17 12.75 -4.34
CA GLU A 56 8.80 13.04 -4.82
C GLU A 56 7.78 12.93 -3.69
N LEU A 57 7.93 11.92 -2.81
CA LEU A 57 7.04 11.72 -1.69
C LEU A 57 7.16 12.85 -0.66
N GLU A 58 8.40 13.26 -0.36
CA GLU A 58 8.71 14.41 0.49
C GLU A 58 8.10 15.69 -0.08
N ALA A 59 8.38 16.01 -1.34
CA ALA A 59 7.82 17.19 -2.00
C ALA A 59 6.28 17.17 -2.02
N PHE A 60 5.65 16.00 -2.18
CA PHE A 60 4.20 15.86 -2.13
C PHE A 60 3.64 16.15 -0.72
N PHE A 61 4.30 15.67 0.33
CA PHE A 61 3.86 15.92 1.71
C PHE A 61 4.15 17.34 2.16
N ASP A 62 5.30 17.92 1.79
CA ASP A 62 5.65 19.31 2.06
C ASP A 62 4.61 20.25 1.44
N TYR A 63 4.27 20.03 0.17
CA TYR A 63 3.22 20.80 -0.49
C TYR A 63 1.86 20.65 0.24
N ALA A 64 1.53 19.44 0.71
CA ALA A 64 0.28 19.22 1.43
C ALA A 64 0.22 20.02 2.73
N ASP A 65 1.34 20.12 3.45
CA ASP A 65 1.46 20.91 4.68
C ASP A 65 1.47 22.43 4.37
N GLU A 66 2.21 22.86 3.36
CA GLU A 66 2.23 24.26 2.90
C GLU A 66 0.84 24.72 2.45
N GLU A 67 0.06 23.87 1.77
CA GLU A 67 -1.30 24.18 1.36
C GLU A 67 -2.19 24.47 2.58
N VAL A 68 -2.02 23.74 3.68
CA VAL A 68 -2.73 24.00 4.94
C VAL A 68 -2.40 25.41 5.44
N LEU A 69 -1.12 25.75 5.52
CA LEU A 69 -0.65 27.06 5.97
C LEU A 69 -1.15 28.17 5.03
N ARG A 70 -1.08 27.96 3.73
CA ARG A 70 -1.54 28.90 2.70
C ARG A 70 -3.03 29.20 2.80
N VAL A 71 -3.86 28.17 3.01
CA VAL A 71 -5.31 28.34 3.14
C VAL A 71 -5.66 28.99 4.46
N ARG A 72 -4.99 28.62 5.55
CA ARG A 72 -5.19 29.20 6.88
C ARG A 72 -4.80 30.69 6.92
N GLY A 73 -3.64 31.04 6.34
CA GLY A 73 -3.16 32.42 6.28
C GLY A 73 -4.05 33.38 5.49
N LYS A 74 -4.85 32.85 4.55
CA LYS A 74 -5.84 33.66 3.79
C LYS A 74 -7.16 33.84 4.51
N GLY A 75 -7.32 33.39 5.75
CA GLY A 75 -8.55 33.44 6.51
C GLY A 75 -9.73 32.68 5.90
N ARG A 76 -9.47 31.79 4.94
CA ARG A 76 -10.51 31.06 4.20
C ARG A 76 -11.02 29.86 4.98
N LYS A 77 -12.33 29.63 4.92
CA LYS A 77 -12.99 28.40 5.39
C LYS A 77 -12.50 27.24 4.51
N GLY A 78 -11.47 26.52 4.85
CA GLY A 78 -10.98 25.42 4.02
C GLY A 78 -9.71 24.79 4.54
N TRP A 79 -9.12 25.36 5.58
CA TRP A 79 -7.90 24.82 6.17
C TRP A 79 -8.12 23.49 6.89
N LEU A 80 -9.28 23.26 7.53
CA LEU A 80 -9.65 21.98 8.13
C LEU A 80 -9.67 20.84 7.10
N PRO A 81 -10.39 21.00 5.95
CA PRO A 81 -10.29 20.02 4.85
C PRO A 81 -8.88 19.84 4.28
N ALA A 82 -8.10 20.91 4.19
CA ALA A 82 -6.73 20.81 3.71
C ALA A 82 -5.86 19.95 4.65
N LEU A 83 -5.97 20.19 5.97
CA LEU A 83 -5.24 19.40 6.96
C LEU A 83 -5.73 17.94 7.03
N ARG A 84 -7.05 17.73 6.89
CA ARG A 84 -7.58 16.37 6.72
C ARG A 84 -6.91 15.66 5.54
N ASP A 85 -6.84 16.30 4.38
CA ASP A 85 -6.29 15.72 3.16
C ASP A 85 -4.80 15.43 3.34
N ALA A 86 -4.01 16.35 3.92
CA ALA A 86 -2.60 16.17 4.23
C ALA A 86 -2.37 14.97 5.17
N THR A 87 -3.07 14.93 6.30
CA THR A 87 -2.97 13.83 7.26
C THR A 87 -3.43 12.49 6.66
N LEU A 88 -4.53 12.51 5.89
CA LEU A 88 -5.06 11.32 5.23
C LEU A 88 -4.05 10.69 4.26
N PHE A 89 -3.36 11.51 3.44
CA PHE A 89 -2.35 11.00 2.52
C PHE A 89 -1.13 10.45 3.25
N LYS A 90 -0.70 11.09 4.33
CA LYS A 90 0.36 10.56 5.21
C LYS A 90 -0.05 9.22 5.81
N VAL A 91 -1.26 9.10 6.36
CA VAL A 91 -1.80 7.85 6.93
C VAL A 91 -1.95 6.76 5.86
N ALA A 92 -2.40 7.11 4.63
CA ALA A 92 -2.46 6.17 3.54
C ALA A 92 -1.09 5.58 3.18
N HIS A 93 -0.04 6.41 3.24
CA HIS A 93 1.34 5.98 3.03
C HIS A 93 1.85 5.13 4.18
N VAL A 94 1.85 5.63 5.42
CA VAL A 94 2.52 4.98 6.56
C VAL A 94 1.93 3.63 6.99
N TYR A 95 0.72 3.33 6.55
CA TYR A 95 0.09 2.03 6.77
C TYR A 95 -0.13 1.23 5.47
N GLY A 96 0.37 1.72 4.34
CA GLY A 96 0.26 1.05 3.05
C GLY A 96 -1.18 0.75 2.64
N LEU A 97 -2.10 1.70 2.84
CA LEU A 97 -3.54 1.48 2.69
C LEU A 97 -4.01 1.60 1.25
N ARG A 98 -5.01 0.79 0.90
CA ARG A 98 -5.79 0.99 -0.32
C ARG A 98 -6.76 2.17 -0.14
N ARG A 99 -7.15 2.83 -1.23
CA ARG A 99 -8.06 3.98 -1.23
C ARG A 99 -9.30 3.79 -0.36
N ASN A 100 -10.00 2.65 -0.52
CA ASN A 100 -11.20 2.37 0.27
C ASN A 100 -10.87 2.04 1.73
N GLU A 101 -9.77 1.35 1.98
CA GLU A 101 -9.28 1.09 3.34
C GLU A 101 -9.04 2.42 4.08
N THR A 102 -8.31 3.35 3.44
CA THR A 102 -8.01 4.67 4.01
C THR A 102 -9.28 5.43 4.39
N ARG A 103 -10.21 5.55 3.45
CA ARG A 103 -11.43 6.33 3.67
C ARG A 103 -12.38 5.72 4.72
N MET A 104 -12.31 4.40 4.94
CA MET A 104 -13.20 3.67 5.84
C MET A 104 -12.66 3.51 7.26
N LEU A 105 -11.51 4.12 7.59
CA LEU A 105 -10.98 4.10 8.94
C LEU A 105 -11.93 4.77 9.94
N ASP A 106 -11.95 4.20 11.14
CA ASP A 106 -12.62 4.76 12.30
C ASP A 106 -11.60 5.13 13.40
N LEU A 107 -12.02 5.96 14.35
CA LEU A 107 -11.23 6.31 15.52
C LEU A 107 -10.82 5.09 16.34
N THR A 108 -11.68 4.08 16.39
CA THR A 108 -11.48 2.84 17.16
C THR A 108 -10.61 1.82 16.44
N ASP A 109 -10.10 2.12 15.25
CA ASP A 109 -9.23 1.18 14.53
C ASP A 109 -7.78 1.23 15.00
N PHE A 110 -7.39 2.26 15.75
CA PHE A 110 -6.06 2.35 16.35
C PHE A 110 -5.98 1.57 17.66
N GLY A 111 -4.78 1.14 18.03
CA GLY A 111 -4.53 0.43 19.26
C GLY A 111 -3.05 0.37 19.61
N ARG A 112 -2.77 -0.01 20.84
CA ARG A 112 -1.42 -0.17 21.35
C ARG A 112 -0.71 -1.37 20.72
N ASN A 113 0.60 -1.24 20.59
CA ASN A 113 1.50 -2.35 20.33
C ASN A 113 2.32 -2.62 21.60
N PRO A 114 2.16 -3.78 22.27
CA PRO A 114 2.93 -4.09 23.48
C PRO A 114 4.44 -4.07 23.30
N GLU A 115 4.90 -4.44 22.07
CA GLU A 115 6.31 -4.49 21.70
C GLU A 115 6.85 -3.15 21.16
N GLY A 116 5.96 -2.17 20.89
CA GLY A 116 6.29 -0.84 20.37
C GLY A 116 5.63 0.23 21.22
N ARG A 117 5.99 0.31 22.51
CA ARG A 117 5.36 1.22 23.50
C ARG A 117 5.54 2.69 23.15
N GLU A 118 6.57 3.04 22.42
CA GLU A 118 6.88 4.38 21.91
C GLU A 118 5.81 4.95 21.00
N PHE A 119 4.99 4.10 20.37
CA PHE A 119 3.88 4.52 19.50
C PHE A 119 2.56 4.78 20.25
N GLY A 120 2.50 4.54 21.57
CA GLY A 120 1.31 4.79 22.41
C GLY A 120 0.05 4.11 21.87
N GLU A 121 -1.04 4.86 21.80
CA GLU A 121 -2.35 4.37 21.32
C GLU A 121 -2.39 4.12 19.80
N TYR A 122 -1.36 4.54 19.07
CA TYR A 122 -1.27 4.44 17.60
C TYR A 122 -0.23 3.42 17.15
N GLY A 123 0.15 2.47 18.01
CA GLY A 123 1.12 1.42 17.71
C GLY A 123 0.63 0.38 16.68
N THR A 124 -0.69 0.23 16.54
CA THR A 124 -1.32 -0.65 15.56
C THR A 124 -2.52 0.00 14.90
N LEU A 125 -2.82 -0.41 13.66
CA LEU A 125 -4.03 -0.05 12.93
C LEU A 125 -4.77 -1.30 12.46
N LEU A 126 -6.06 -1.44 12.80
CA LEU A 126 -6.94 -2.49 12.31
C LEU A 126 -7.58 -2.07 10.98
N VAL A 127 -7.18 -2.69 9.89
CA VAL A 127 -7.79 -2.51 8.58
C VAL A 127 -8.95 -3.50 8.42
N ARG A 128 -10.19 -3.01 8.48
CA ARG A 128 -11.41 -3.83 8.46
C ARG A 128 -11.96 -4.11 7.06
N TYR A 129 -11.69 -3.23 6.10
CA TYR A 129 -12.29 -3.23 4.77
C TYR A 129 -11.29 -3.59 3.68
N GLY A 130 -10.48 -4.64 3.91
CA GLY A 130 -9.61 -5.21 2.88
C GLY A 130 -10.41 -5.76 1.69
N LYS A 131 -9.71 -6.12 0.61
CA LYS A 131 -10.35 -6.65 -0.61
C LYS A 131 -11.16 -7.91 -0.26
N ALA A 132 -12.46 -7.87 -0.55
CA ALA A 132 -13.35 -9.04 -0.44
C ALA A 132 -13.30 -9.84 -1.75
N LYS A 133 -13.34 -11.17 -1.67
CA LYS A 133 -13.68 -12.02 -2.82
C LYS A 133 -15.20 -12.02 -2.98
N LYS A 134 -15.70 -12.19 -4.22
CA LYS A 134 -17.13 -12.24 -4.49
C LYS A 134 -17.80 -13.27 -3.55
N GLY A 135 -18.77 -12.82 -2.74
CA GLY A 135 -19.48 -13.66 -1.78
C GLY A 135 -18.79 -13.90 -0.42
N SER A 136 -17.65 -13.25 -0.15
CA SER A 136 -16.99 -13.35 1.15
C SER A 136 -16.93 -12.01 1.89
N SER A 137 -16.78 -12.06 3.23
CA SER A 137 -16.56 -10.88 4.05
C SER A 137 -15.25 -10.19 3.70
N HIS A 138 -15.14 -8.90 4.02
CA HIS A 138 -13.89 -8.17 3.88
C HIS A 138 -12.77 -8.80 4.71
N LYS A 139 -11.59 -8.91 4.11
CA LYS A 139 -10.39 -9.33 4.84
C LYS A 139 -10.02 -8.28 5.87
N ARG A 140 -9.65 -8.75 7.05
CA ARG A 140 -9.16 -7.91 8.15
C ARG A 140 -7.68 -8.18 8.34
N ARG A 141 -6.92 -7.13 8.63
CA ARG A 141 -5.52 -7.25 9.03
C ARG A 141 -5.16 -6.19 10.06
N ARG A 142 -4.15 -6.46 10.83
CA ARG A 142 -3.54 -5.49 11.73
C ARG A 142 -2.21 -5.03 11.09
N VAL A 143 -1.98 -3.73 11.08
CA VAL A 143 -0.78 -3.09 10.54
C VAL A 143 -0.04 -2.45 11.70
N LEU A 144 1.26 -2.70 11.82
CA LEU A 144 2.10 -2.10 12.85
C LEU A 144 2.58 -0.71 12.39
N THR A 145 2.67 0.22 13.31
CA THR A 145 3.29 1.52 13.07
C THR A 145 4.81 1.36 13.02
N VAL A 146 5.44 1.93 12.00
CA VAL A 146 6.88 1.81 11.77
C VAL A 146 7.60 3.14 12.01
N TRP A 147 6.98 4.27 11.65
CA TRP A 147 7.63 5.59 11.74
C TRP A 147 7.25 6.34 13.01
N HIS A 148 8.25 6.84 13.74
CA HIS A 148 8.09 7.53 15.02
C HIS A 148 7.25 8.82 14.95
N TRP A 149 7.19 9.49 13.80
CA TRP A 149 6.39 10.70 13.62
C TRP A 149 4.89 10.44 13.44
N THR A 150 4.51 9.20 13.13
CA THR A 150 3.11 8.83 12.81
C THR A 150 2.14 9.11 13.96
N PRO A 151 2.42 8.72 15.24
CA PRO A 151 1.51 8.98 16.35
C PRO A 151 1.18 10.47 16.50
N GLY A 152 2.17 11.34 16.49
CA GLY A 152 1.95 12.78 16.64
C GLY A 152 1.04 13.37 15.55
N THR A 153 1.23 12.95 14.31
CA THR A 153 0.38 13.40 13.18
C THR A 153 -1.07 12.96 13.34
N ILE A 154 -1.30 11.73 13.83
CA ILE A 154 -2.66 11.21 14.04
C ILE A 154 -3.30 11.86 15.25
N GLU A 155 -2.56 12.02 16.34
CA GLU A 155 -3.00 12.67 17.57
C GLU A 155 -3.47 14.09 17.32
N GLU A 156 -2.65 14.91 16.66
CA GLU A 156 -3.01 16.29 16.27
C GLU A 156 -4.31 16.32 15.47
N TRP A 157 -4.44 15.42 14.48
CA TRP A 157 -5.65 15.33 13.69
C TRP A 157 -6.88 15.01 14.54
N ILE A 158 -6.80 13.97 15.37
CA ILE A 158 -7.95 13.45 16.15
C ILE A 158 -8.36 14.41 17.23
N SER A 159 -7.38 14.95 17.98
CA SER A 159 -7.64 15.72 19.21
C SER A 159 -7.89 17.20 18.95
N GLU A 160 -7.15 17.79 18.01
CA GLU A 160 -7.17 19.24 17.83
C GLU A 160 -8.00 19.71 16.62
N VAL A 161 -7.99 18.95 15.54
CA VAL A 161 -8.50 19.44 14.25
C VAL A 161 -9.84 18.82 13.87
N ARG A 162 -9.92 17.50 13.93
CA ARG A 162 -11.12 16.74 13.59
C ARG A 162 -12.39 17.22 14.36
N PRO A 163 -12.32 17.57 15.66
CA PRO A 163 -13.50 18.08 16.36
C PRO A 163 -14.13 19.34 15.74
N GLY A 164 -13.34 20.17 15.05
CA GLY A 164 -13.79 21.32 14.30
C GLY A 164 -14.52 21.02 12.99
N MET A 165 -14.51 19.77 12.52
CA MET A 165 -15.22 19.37 11.31
C MET A 165 -16.72 19.18 11.56
N ARG A 166 -17.56 19.59 10.58
CA ARG A 166 -19.04 19.57 10.70
C ARG A 166 -19.64 18.20 11.07
N HIS A 167 -19.03 17.10 10.61
CA HIS A 167 -19.53 15.74 10.82
C HIS A 167 -18.59 14.91 11.71
N SER A 168 -17.96 15.54 12.69
CA SER A 168 -16.98 14.93 13.59
C SER A 168 -17.60 14.06 14.70
N THR A 169 -18.90 14.10 14.93
CA THR A 169 -19.58 13.33 15.98
C THR A 169 -19.64 11.82 15.67
N GLY A 170 -19.49 11.43 14.41
CA GLY A 170 -19.49 10.03 14.01
C GLY A 170 -18.14 9.35 14.22
N PRO A 171 -18.05 8.00 14.08
CA PRO A 171 -16.83 7.23 14.30
C PRO A 171 -15.79 7.40 13.18
N GLY A 172 -16.20 7.87 12.00
CA GLY A 172 -15.32 7.99 10.84
C GLY A 172 -14.13 8.89 11.08
N LEU A 173 -12.92 8.41 10.77
CA LEU A 173 -11.68 9.17 10.96
C LEU A 173 -11.63 10.42 10.08
N TRP A 174 -12.22 10.35 8.87
CA TRP A 174 -12.14 11.39 7.85
C TRP A 174 -13.50 11.99 7.51
N PRO A 175 -14.09 12.82 8.40
CA PRO A 175 -15.32 13.53 8.08
C PRO A 175 -15.10 14.51 6.93
N SER A 176 -16.17 14.83 6.22
CA SER A 176 -16.18 15.85 5.18
C SER A 176 -17.19 16.95 5.50
N GLU A 177 -17.19 18.00 4.71
CA GLU A 177 -18.17 19.09 4.83
C GLU A 177 -19.59 18.64 4.50
N ARG A 178 -19.74 17.50 3.78
CA ARG A 178 -21.02 17.00 3.27
C ARG A 178 -21.47 15.69 3.91
N GLY A 179 -20.65 15.06 4.74
CA GLY A 179 -21.01 13.79 5.36
C GLY A 179 -19.94 13.22 6.28
N PRO A 180 -20.25 12.07 6.93
CA PRO A 180 -19.41 11.49 7.97
C PRO A 180 -18.08 10.91 7.45
N ARG A 181 -17.92 10.80 6.14
CA ARG A 181 -16.69 10.30 5.49
C ARG A 181 -16.44 11.01 4.17
N VAL A 182 -15.17 11.24 3.88
CA VAL A 182 -14.76 11.78 2.57
C VAL A 182 -15.12 10.81 1.44
N GLY A 183 -15.62 11.36 0.33
CA GLY A 183 -15.99 10.57 -0.86
C GLY A 183 -14.76 10.14 -1.67
N VAL A 184 -14.91 9.00 -2.38
CA VAL A 184 -13.83 8.42 -3.21
C VAL A 184 -13.34 9.40 -4.27
N GLN A 185 -14.26 10.00 -5.04
CA GLN A 185 -13.91 10.97 -6.08
C GLN A 185 -13.20 12.21 -5.51
N ARG A 186 -13.58 12.62 -4.29
CA ARG A 186 -12.92 13.75 -3.63
C ARG A 186 -11.46 13.41 -3.29
N LEU A 187 -11.20 12.20 -2.81
CA LEU A 187 -9.83 11.76 -2.53
C LEU A 187 -8.97 11.77 -3.79
N ASP A 188 -9.47 11.17 -4.87
CA ASP A 188 -8.74 11.09 -6.13
C ASP A 188 -8.47 12.48 -6.71
N SER A 189 -9.47 13.38 -6.70
CA SER A 189 -9.31 14.75 -7.21
C SER A 189 -8.37 15.62 -6.36
N ARG A 190 -8.38 15.44 -5.03
CA ARG A 190 -7.43 16.16 -4.16
C ARG A 190 -6.01 15.66 -4.31
N PHE A 191 -5.84 14.34 -4.40
CA PHE A 191 -4.54 13.75 -4.68
C PHE A 191 -3.96 14.26 -6.01
N ALA A 192 -4.78 14.23 -7.08
CA ALA A 192 -4.35 14.72 -8.39
C ALA A 192 -3.98 16.21 -8.33
N ALA A 193 -4.77 17.04 -7.66
CA ALA A 193 -4.49 18.46 -7.52
C ALA A 193 -3.16 18.73 -6.80
N TYR A 194 -2.81 17.95 -5.76
CA TYR A 194 -1.53 18.08 -5.05
C TYR A 194 -0.36 17.60 -5.91
N ARG A 195 -0.50 16.43 -6.54
CA ARG A 195 0.47 15.89 -7.49
C ARG A 195 0.81 16.89 -8.60
N ASP A 196 -0.23 17.44 -9.23
CA ASP A 196 -0.09 18.34 -10.37
C ASP A 196 0.52 19.69 -9.97
N ALA A 197 0.19 20.19 -8.77
CA ALA A 197 0.75 21.44 -8.24
C ALA A 197 2.26 21.35 -7.99
N VAL A 198 2.76 20.17 -7.67
CA VAL A 198 4.20 19.92 -7.47
C VAL A 198 4.89 19.50 -8.78
N GLY A 199 4.13 19.37 -9.88
CA GLY A 199 4.67 18.97 -11.19
C GLY A 199 5.13 17.51 -11.25
N LEU A 200 4.53 16.63 -10.43
CA LEU A 200 4.87 15.22 -10.40
C LEU A 200 4.19 14.46 -11.55
N ASP A 201 4.77 13.29 -11.87
CA ASP A 201 4.31 12.40 -12.93
C ASP A 201 2.79 12.09 -12.82
N PRO A 202 1.99 12.35 -13.88
CA PRO A 202 0.56 12.05 -13.92
C PRO A 202 0.20 10.57 -13.71
N ALA A 203 1.15 9.66 -13.95
CA ALA A 203 0.98 8.23 -13.70
C ALA A 203 0.87 7.91 -12.20
N LEU A 204 1.36 8.78 -11.31
CA LEU A 204 1.20 8.63 -9.87
C LEU A 204 -0.26 8.80 -9.48
N LYS A 205 -0.80 7.83 -8.76
CA LYS A 205 -2.17 7.77 -8.24
C LYS A 205 -2.14 7.60 -6.72
N LEU A 206 -3.28 7.72 -6.07
CA LEU A 206 -3.37 7.47 -4.63
C LEU A 206 -2.77 6.10 -4.23
N HIS A 207 -2.95 5.08 -5.06
CA HIS A 207 -2.37 3.75 -4.85
C HIS A 207 -0.84 3.73 -4.90
N SER A 208 -0.21 4.72 -5.53
CA SER A 208 1.25 4.87 -5.52
C SER A 208 1.81 5.12 -4.11
N LEU A 209 1.03 5.71 -3.19
CA LEU A 209 1.42 5.85 -1.78
C LEU A 209 1.64 4.48 -1.11
N ARG A 210 0.74 3.53 -1.37
CA ARG A 210 0.90 2.16 -0.88
C ARG A 210 2.09 1.46 -1.55
N ARG A 211 2.31 1.67 -2.84
CA ARG A 211 3.49 1.14 -3.54
C ARG A 211 4.77 1.68 -2.92
N SER A 212 4.80 2.99 -2.63
CA SER A 212 5.95 3.62 -1.96
C SER A 212 6.19 3.03 -0.58
N TYR A 213 5.13 2.76 0.21
CA TYR A 213 5.26 2.05 1.48
C TYR A 213 5.99 0.72 1.32
N ILE A 214 5.55 -0.11 0.38
CA ILE A 214 6.14 -1.43 0.13
C ILE A 214 7.59 -1.29 -0.33
N THR A 215 7.82 -0.47 -1.36
CA THR A 215 9.15 -0.28 -1.95
C THR A 215 10.14 0.27 -0.93
N HIS A 216 9.75 1.31 -0.20
CA HIS A 216 10.64 1.95 0.76
C HIS A 216 10.96 1.05 1.95
N LEU A 217 10.01 0.27 2.47
CA LEU A 217 10.30 -0.71 3.53
C LEU A 217 11.27 -1.80 3.07
N ILE A 218 11.07 -2.33 1.86
CA ILE A 218 12.01 -3.30 1.28
C ILE A 218 13.40 -2.66 1.09
N GLU A 219 13.46 -1.44 0.58
CA GLU A 219 14.71 -0.70 0.40
C GLU A 219 15.41 -0.38 1.72
N ASP A 220 14.64 -0.17 2.80
CA ASP A 220 15.17 0.04 4.15
C ASP A 220 15.62 -1.27 4.83
N GLY A 221 15.41 -2.41 4.15
CA GLY A 221 15.89 -3.72 4.59
C GLY A 221 14.91 -4.47 5.49
N HIS A 222 13.65 -4.06 5.55
CA HIS A 222 12.62 -4.84 6.24
C HIS A 222 12.39 -6.18 5.53
N ASP A 223 12.09 -7.21 6.32
CA ASP A 223 11.80 -8.54 5.82
C ASP A 223 10.60 -8.52 4.86
N PRO A 224 10.72 -9.09 3.63
CA PRO A 224 9.63 -9.11 2.66
C PRO A 224 8.35 -9.78 3.15
N LEU A 225 8.45 -10.78 4.03
CA LEU A 225 7.29 -11.45 4.63
C LEU A 225 6.57 -10.51 5.60
N PHE A 226 7.33 -9.75 6.40
CA PHE A 226 6.78 -8.69 7.24
C PHE A 226 6.01 -7.69 6.39
N VAL A 227 6.62 -7.15 5.33
CA VAL A 227 5.98 -6.18 4.42
C VAL A 227 4.72 -6.76 3.78
N GLN A 228 4.77 -8.03 3.34
CA GLN A 228 3.62 -8.75 2.80
C GLN A 228 2.44 -8.80 3.79
N GLN A 229 2.71 -9.14 5.04
CA GLN A 229 1.70 -9.21 6.11
C GLN A 229 1.11 -7.83 6.40
N GLN A 230 1.94 -6.79 6.48
CA GLN A 230 1.50 -5.41 6.69
C GLN A 230 0.48 -4.97 5.64
N VAL A 231 0.74 -5.24 4.38
CA VAL A 231 -0.15 -4.81 3.30
C VAL A 231 -1.26 -5.81 2.98
N GLY A 232 -1.20 -7.04 3.50
CA GLY A 232 -2.20 -8.07 3.28
C GLY A 232 -2.24 -8.55 1.83
N HIS A 233 -1.07 -8.90 1.28
CA HIS A 233 -0.96 -9.60 0.01
C HIS A 233 -1.18 -11.08 0.22
N ASP A 234 -2.10 -11.68 -0.55
CA ASP A 234 -2.42 -13.11 -0.47
C ASP A 234 -1.29 -13.99 -1.03
N HIS A 235 -0.49 -13.45 -1.94
CA HIS A 235 0.56 -14.17 -2.64
C HIS A 235 1.91 -13.44 -2.50
N ALA A 236 2.95 -14.21 -2.17
CA ALA A 236 4.32 -13.70 -2.11
C ALA A 236 4.79 -13.09 -3.45
N SER A 237 4.26 -13.60 -4.59
CA SER A 237 4.54 -13.05 -5.92
C SER A 237 4.17 -11.58 -6.07
N THR A 238 3.13 -11.11 -5.38
CA THR A 238 2.72 -9.70 -5.42
C THR A 238 3.74 -8.80 -4.70
N THR A 239 4.35 -9.28 -3.62
CA THR A 239 5.44 -8.55 -2.93
C THR A 239 6.77 -8.72 -3.67
N ALA A 240 7.02 -9.87 -4.30
CA ALA A 240 8.23 -10.14 -5.06
C ALA A 240 8.44 -9.18 -6.25
N ILE A 241 7.36 -8.63 -6.83
CA ILE A 241 7.45 -7.60 -7.87
C ILE A 241 8.21 -6.35 -7.36
N TYR A 242 8.07 -6.02 -6.10
CA TYR A 242 8.74 -4.89 -5.46
C TYR A 242 10.16 -5.23 -5.00
N THR A 243 10.49 -6.51 -4.78
CA THR A 243 11.86 -6.96 -4.47
C THR A 243 12.76 -6.95 -5.72
N CYS A 244 12.19 -6.91 -6.92
CA CYS A 244 12.93 -6.63 -8.17
C CYS A 244 13.32 -5.15 -8.31
N GLY A 245 13.48 -4.45 -7.20
CA GLY A 245 13.71 -3.03 -6.99
C GLY A 245 14.54 -2.29 -8.04
N SER A 246 14.53 -0.98 -7.94
CA SER A 246 15.31 -0.06 -8.77
C SER A 246 16.77 -0.50 -8.87
N SER A 247 17.46 -0.10 -9.95
CA SER A 247 18.93 -0.32 -10.10
C SER A 247 19.69 0.15 -8.85
N ASP A 248 19.22 1.19 -8.22
CA ASP A 248 19.73 1.74 -6.95
C ASP A 248 19.60 0.78 -5.76
N PHE A 249 18.48 0.07 -5.64
CA PHE A 249 18.31 -0.94 -4.59
C PHE A 249 19.27 -2.11 -4.78
N ARG A 250 19.40 -2.59 -6.01
CA ARG A 250 20.33 -3.69 -6.34
C ARG A 250 21.77 -3.30 -6.01
N THR A 251 22.17 -2.07 -6.39
CA THR A 251 23.51 -1.55 -6.12
C THR A 251 23.76 -1.39 -4.61
N ARG A 252 22.80 -0.85 -3.86
CA ARG A 252 22.92 -0.70 -2.40
C ARG A 252 22.92 -2.04 -1.68
N SER A 253 22.09 -2.99 -2.11
CA SER A 253 22.08 -4.36 -1.54
C SER A 253 23.38 -5.07 -1.79
N LEU A 254 23.94 -4.96 -3.01
CA LEU A 254 25.25 -5.52 -3.33
C LEU A 254 26.36 -4.88 -2.49
N ARG A 255 26.39 -3.56 -2.37
CA ARG A 255 27.35 -2.85 -1.50
C ARG A 255 27.26 -3.31 -0.06
N ARG A 256 26.04 -3.38 0.51
CA ARG A 256 25.85 -3.84 1.90
C ARG A 256 26.42 -5.25 2.13
N VAL A 257 26.19 -6.18 1.18
CA VAL A 257 26.74 -7.55 1.26
C VAL A 257 28.25 -7.52 1.14
N LEU A 258 28.81 -6.74 0.23
CA LEU A 258 30.26 -6.60 0.05
C LEU A 258 30.89 -5.99 1.30
N ASP A 259 30.33 -4.90 1.85
CA ASP A 259 30.83 -4.25 3.05
C ASP A 259 30.83 -5.21 4.25
N ALA A 260 29.72 -5.96 4.46
CA ALA A 260 29.62 -6.98 5.50
C ALA A 260 30.64 -8.12 5.33
N THR A 261 30.90 -8.53 4.08
CA THR A 261 31.89 -9.57 3.78
C THR A 261 33.31 -9.08 4.04
N ILE A 262 33.61 -7.83 3.66
CA ILE A 262 34.89 -7.18 3.91
C ILE A 262 35.12 -7.01 5.42
N GLU A 263 34.12 -6.50 6.16
CA GLU A 263 34.22 -6.37 7.62
C GLU A 263 34.40 -7.71 8.33
N ALA A 264 33.72 -8.77 7.87
CA ALA A 264 33.91 -10.12 8.38
C ALA A 264 35.31 -10.68 8.10
N GLY A 265 35.85 -10.37 6.91
CA GLY A 265 37.22 -10.79 6.52
C GLY A 265 38.34 -10.00 7.22
N LEU A 266 38.05 -8.77 7.63
CA LEU A 266 38.99 -7.91 8.34
C LEU A 266 39.01 -8.13 9.86
N ARG A 267 38.07 -8.86 10.43
CA ARG A 267 38.10 -9.22 11.86
C ARG A 267 39.24 -10.25 12.08
N PRO A 268 40.31 -9.90 12.81
CA PRO A 268 41.40 -10.83 13.12
C PRO A 268 40.77 -12.01 13.89
N GLY A 269 40.99 -13.23 13.37
CA GLY A 269 40.54 -14.46 14.02
C GLY A 269 41.00 -14.43 15.48
N ARG A 270 40.05 -14.58 16.40
CA ARG A 270 40.36 -14.96 17.78
C ARG A 270 40.93 -16.38 17.71
N THR A 271 42.25 -16.47 17.67
CA THR A 271 42.97 -17.71 18.01
C THR A 271 42.71 -17.98 19.49
N SER A 272 42.00 -19.05 19.74
CA SER A 272 41.88 -19.69 21.07
C SER A 272 43.22 -20.33 21.46
#